data_aa0479a3477dd90445bc3984df3163b6
#
_entry.id   aa0479a3477dd90445bc3984df3163b6
#
_cell.length_a   1.000
_cell.length_b   1.000
_cell.length_c   1.000
_cell.angle_alpha   90.00
_cell.angle_beta   90.00
_cell.angle_gamma   90.00
#
_symmetry.space_group_name_H-M   'P 1'
#
loop_
_entity.id
_entity.type
_entity.pdbx_description
1 polymer ?
#
loop_
_entity_poly.entity_id
_entity_poly.type
_entity_poly.pdbx_seq_one_letter_code
_entity_poly.pdbx_strand_id
1 'polypeptide(L)'
;MRPSLASARAQIVLIGLICSLVIGTWNALTSAVGGIDDVQLASLATALLYAVSIPAGFAAPTLLARMGIKCTTFLGTVGYLAYGIALMLYPTHLGAGWVVAAACLNGASGGLLTSSYLFLIMALPPPESKGTLLALFWCLFNSGAVLGSLAQFATNYVHAAARSSELTQVAFAGLMCLGCALCALLRPPPRVRQKGDGAAAEGDGAPPKFHGGCGVLRAAVAPCMLLLAPCFAASGFGFSFQFGCFNTRLFTPRTQGLNDACFWAAQSLTALLVGRALDSARRSVRTRALLGLAACGLVMSAAWGAALIAVGRLGLDNTTAPVPMDFLEHGRPSPEWVGLLGMYSGWGLADACLLTLTTWLVAQLDTDTRTLSVYASVFNAWQAVGQAVAWALGARSWQESGAVPPSAQARVNASLIAVALVLAAALFARAPRATAHYSAPLLGAET
;
A
#
# COMPACT_ATOMS: atom_id res chain seq x y z
N MET A 1 -18.77 7.67 28.03
CA MET A 1 -17.71 8.63 27.65
C MET A 1 -17.77 8.87 26.15
N ARG A 2 -17.95 10.10 25.69
CA ARG A 2 -17.86 10.42 24.25
C ARG A 2 -16.40 10.20 23.81
N PRO A 3 -16.12 9.47 22.73
CA PRO A 3 -14.75 9.29 22.25
C PRO A 3 -14.18 10.67 21.89
N SER A 4 -13.14 11.08 22.60
CA SER A 4 -12.41 12.30 22.27
C SER A 4 -11.78 12.12 20.90
N LEU A 5 -11.93 13.12 19.99
CA LEU A 5 -11.20 13.17 18.70
C LEU A 5 -9.67 13.06 18.88
N ALA A 6 -9.16 13.31 20.08
CA ALA A 6 -7.75 13.15 20.42
C ALA A 6 -7.33 11.70 20.73
N SER A 7 -8.27 10.76 20.81
CA SER A 7 -7.91 9.35 21.09
C SER A 7 -7.18 8.71 19.91
N ALA A 8 -6.23 7.81 20.19
CA ALA A 8 -5.49 7.06 19.16
C ALA A 8 -6.44 6.38 18.16
N ARG A 9 -7.50 5.72 18.68
CA ARG A 9 -8.50 5.05 17.85
C ARG A 9 -9.22 6.02 16.91
N ALA A 10 -9.62 7.21 17.40
CA ALA A 10 -10.31 8.20 16.57
C ALA A 10 -9.40 8.74 15.46
N GLN A 11 -8.11 8.95 15.74
CA GLN A 11 -7.15 9.41 14.75
C GLN A 11 -6.81 8.32 13.71
N ILE A 12 -6.77 7.03 14.12
CA ILE A 12 -6.62 5.89 13.21
C ILE A 12 -7.85 5.77 12.29
N VAL A 13 -9.05 5.91 12.83
CA VAL A 13 -10.28 5.93 12.01
C VAL A 13 -10.26 7.10 11.04
N LEU A 14 -9.87 8.29 11.51
CA LEU A 14 -9.83 9.49 10.66
C LEU A 14 -8.84 9.34 9.50
N ILE A 15 -7.60 8.90 9.76
CA ILE A 15 -6.62 8.70 8.68
C ILE A 15 -7.03 7.55 7.76
N GLY A 16 -7.66 6.49 8.28
CA GLY A 16 -8.23 5.41 7.48
C GLY A 16 -9.33 5.91 6.54
N LEU A 17 -10.23 6.78 7.00
CA LEU A 17 -11.26 7.42 6.18
C LEU A 17 -10.66 8.35 5.12
N ILE A 18 -9.66 9.17 5.49
CA ILE A 18 -8.95 10.01 4.51
C ILE A 18 -8.35 9.13 3.40
N CYS A 19 -7.64 8.07 3.75
CA CYS A 19 -7.06 7.16 2.77
C CYS A 19 -8.12 6.41 1.96
N SER A 20 -9.24 6.01 2.56
CA SER A 20 -10.38 5.41 1.86
C SER A 20 -10.95 6.34 0.79
N LEU A 21 -11.18 7.59 1.15
CA LEU A 21 -11.78 8.60 0.26
C LEU A 21 -10.80 9.08 -0.83
N VAL A 22 -9.49 9.05 -0.59
CA VAL A 22 -8.49 9.54 -1.52
C VAL A 22 -7.85 8.40 -2.28
N ILE A 23 -7.09 7.52 -1.60
CA ILE A 23 -6.36 6.43 -2.25
C ILE A 23 -7.30 5.32 -2.69
N GLY A 24 -8.28 4.95 -1.84
CA GLY A 24 -9.26 3.91 -2.17
C GLY A 24 -10.07 4.26 -3.42
N THR A 25 -10.54 5.50 -3.50
CA THR A 25 -11.24 6.01 -4.69
C THR A 25 -10.33 6.07 -5.92
N TRP A 26 -9.06 6.46 -5.74
CA TRP A 26 -8.07 6.46 -6.80
C TRP A 26 -7.77 5.04 -7.29
N ASN A 27 -7.61 4.06 -6.39
CA ASN A 27 -7.43 2.66 -6.76
C ASN A 27 -8.59 2.17 -7.62
N ALA A 28 -9.83 2.48 -7.26
CA ALA A 28 -11.00 2.14 -8.04
C ALA A 28 -11.02 2.82 -9.43
N LEU A 29 -10.60 4.08 -9.50
CA LEU A 29 -10.52 4.81 -10.77
C LEU A 29 -9.46 4.24 -11.71
N THR A 30 -8.34 3.74 -11.16
CA THR A 30 -7.18 3.26 -11.92
C THR A 30 -7.18 1.75 -12.16
N SER A 31 -7.90 0.97 -11.39
CA SER A 31 -7.98 -0.50 -11.55
C SER A 31 -8.68 -0.89 -12.86
N ALA A 32 -9.57 -0.03 -13.39
CA ALA A 32 -10.12 -0.17 -14.74
C ALA A 32 -9.19 0.43 -15.78
N VAL A 33 -8.15 -0.31 -16.17
CA VAL A 33 -7.23 0.09 -17.27
C VAL A 33 -6.55 1.44 -17.05
N GLY A 34 -6.25 1.79 -15.78
CA GLY A 34 -5.64 3.08 -15.46
C GLY A 34 -6.51 4.31 -15.80
N GLY A 35 -7.79 4.12 -16.13
CA GLY A 35 -8.65 5.19 -16.64
C GLY A 35 -8.31 5.66 -18.06
N ILE A 36 -7.38 5.00 -18.75
CA ILE A 36 -6.86 5.34 -20.07
C ILE A 36 -6.87 4.07 -20.93
N ASP A 37 -7.38 4.16 -22.17
CA ASP A 37 -7.38 3.02 -23.10
C ASP A 37 -5.97 2.59 -23.53
N ASP A 38 -4.97 3.47 -23.37
CA ASP A 38 -3.56 3.20 -23.63
C ASP A 38 -2.87 2.59 -22.41
N VAL A 39 -2.76 1.27 -22.40
CA VAL A 39 -2.13 0.49 -21.33
C VAL A 39 -0.66 0.87 -21.13
N GLN A 40 0.06 1.24 -22.18
CA GLN A 40 1.47 1.65 -22.09
C GLN A 40 1.59 2.99 -21.37
N LEU A 41 0.77 3.97 -21.75
CA LEU A 41 0.73 5.27 -21.09
C LEU A 41 0.33 5.12 -19.59
N ALA A 42 -0.67 4.29 -19.30
CA ALA A 42 -1.11 4.03 -17.94
C ALA A 42 0.00 3.41 -17.07
N SER A 43 0.69 2.39 -17.61
CA SER A 43 1.80 1.73 -16.90
C SER A 43 3.01 2.65 -16.73
N LEU A 44 3.37 3.43 -17.75
CA LEU A 44 4.45 4.41 -17.69
C LEU A 44 4.13 5.52 -16.67
N ALA A 45 2.92 6.08 -16.72
CA ALA A 45 2.47 7.10 -15.79
C ALA A 45 2.54 6.57 -14.33
N THR A 46 2.13 5.32 -14.11
CA THR A 46 2.18 4.68 -12.79
C THR A 46 3.62 4.41 -12.35
N ALA A 47 4.51 3.97 -13.25
CA ALA A 47 5.93 3.80 -12.94
C ALA A 47 6.59 5.13 -12.54
N LEU A 48 6.31 6.21 -13.28
CA LEU A 48 6.81 7.56 -12.98
C LEU A 48 6.24 8.11 -11.67
N LEU A 49 4.95 7.88 -11.40
CA LEU A 49 4.31 8.22 -10.13
C LEU A 49 5.11 7.63 -8.96
N TYR A 50 5.39 6.33 -8.97
CA TYR A 50 6.15 5.71 -7.90
C TYR A 50 7.62 6.14 -7.87
N ALA A 51 8.25 6.37 -9.02
CA ALA A 51 9.62 6.90 -9.07
C ALA A 51 9.73 8.28 -8.39
N VAL A 52 8.77 9.18 -8.62
CA VAL A 52 8.70 10.49 -7.95
C VAL A 52 8.31 10.37 -6.48
N SER A 53 7.56 9.35 -6.10
CA SER A 53 7.21 9.08 -4.71
C SER A 53 8.44 8.76 -3.83
N ILE A 54 9.53 8.25 -4.40
CA ILE A 54 10.75 7.92 -3.66
C ILE A 54 11.36 9.15 -2.98
N PRO A 55 11.79 10.19 -3.70
CA PRO A 55 12.35 11.39 -3.08
C PRO A 55 11.35 12.12 -2.19
N ALA A 56 10.05 12.11 -2.53
CA ALA A 56 9.00 12.69 -1.71
C ALA A 56 8.87 11.95 -0.37
N GLY A 57 8.95 10.61 -0.37
CA GLY A 57 9.00 9.80 0.84
C GLY A 57 10.17 10.17 1.75
N PHE A 58 11.37 10.34 1.21
CA PHE A 58 12.54 10.78 1.98
C PHE A 58 12.42 12.22 2.52
N ALA A 59 11.69 13.10 1.84
CA ALA A 59 11.42 14.46 2.30
C ALA A 59 10.35 14.54 3.41
N ALA A 60 9.46 13.54 3.48
CA ALA A 60 8.28 13.54 4.35
C ALA A 60 8.59 13.76 5.84
N PRO A 61 9.61 13.16 6.50
CA PRO A 61 9.93 13.43 7.91
C PRO A 61 10.29 14.88 8.16
N THR A 62 10.99 15.51 7.22
CA THR A 62 11.36 16.93 7.32
C THR A 62 10.15 17.84 7.21
N LEU A 63 9.24 17.52 6.29
CA LEU A 63 7.98 18.26 6.13
C LEU A 63 7.04 18.04 7.32
N LEU A 64 6.92 16.81 7.82
CA LEU A 64 6.18 16.52 9.05
C LEU A 64 6.69 17.31 10.25
N ALA A 65 8.01 17.45 10.38
CA ALA A 65 8.62 18.22 11.46
C ALA A 65 8.40 19.73 11.33
N ARG A 66 8.39 20.27 10.09
CA ARG A 66 8.27 21.72 9.83
C ARG A 66 6.82 22.18 9.75
N MET A 67 5.98 21.45 9.04
CA MET A 67 4.60 21.86 8.70
C MET A 67 3.55 21.14 9.56
N GLY A 68 3.96 20.08 10.25
CA GLY A 68 3.06 19.23 11.04
C GLY A 68 2.22 18.26 10.19
N ILE A 69 1.52 17.36 10.90
CA ILE A 69 0.80 16.24 10.26
C ILE A 69 -0.35 16.70 9.35
N LYS A 70 -1.08 17.76 9.73
CA LYS A 70 -2.23 18.25 8.95
C LYS A 70 -1.82 18.72 7.56
N CYS A 71 -0.86 19.66 7.51
CA CYS A 71 -0.41 20.24 6.24
C CYS A 71 0.29 19.19 5.36
N THR A 72 1.14 18.35 5.95
CA THR A 72 1.85 17.30 5.17
C THR A 72 0.89 16.29 4.59
N THR A 73 -0.10 15.83 5.38
CA THR A 73 -1.13 14.90 4.88
C THR A 73 -2.01 15.56 3.82
N PHE A 74 -2.43 16.83 4.02
CA PHE A 74 -3.20 17.58 3.04
C PHE A 74 -2.45 17.69 1.69
N LEU A 75 -1.20 18.11 1.70
CA LEU A 75 -0.36 18.16 0.49
C LEU A 75 -0.25 16.77 -0.16
N GLY A 76 -0.24 15.72 0.66
CA GLY A 76 -0.24 14.34 0.22
C GLY A 76 -1.54 13.90 -0.48
N THR A 77 -2.66 14.59 -0.29
CA THR A 77 -3.94 14.26 -0.94
C THR A 77 -4.16 14.99 -2.25
N VAL A 78 -3.55 16.18 -2.43
CA VAL A 78 -3.82 17.08 -3.59
C VAL A 78 -3.48 16.43 -4.92
N GLY A 79 -2.37 15.69 -4.99
CA GLY A 79 -1.94 15.05 -6.24
C GLY A 79 -2.90 13.97 -6.72
N TYR A 80 -3.53 13.22 -5.82
CA TYR A 80 -4.55 12.23 -6.18
C TYR A 80 -5.75 12.89 -6.86
N LEU A 81 -6.22 14.01 -6.31
CA LEU A 81 -7.31 14.79 -6.91
C LEU A 81 -6.91 15.33 -8.28
N ALA A 82 -5.71 15.92 -8.39
CA ALA A 82 -5.20 16.44 -9.67
C ALA A 82 -5.07 15.36 -10.73
N TYR A 83 -4.56 14.18 -10.37
CA TYR A 83 -4.45 13.05 -11.29
C TYR A 83 -5.82 12.50 -11.70
N GLY A 84 -6.76 12.39 -10.76
CA GLY A 84 -8.16 12.02 -11.07
C GLY A 84 -8.79 12.97 -12.07
N ILE A 85 -8.63 14.28 -11.89
CA ILE A 85 -9.13 15.31 -12.83
C ILE A 85 -8.43 15.19 -14.20
N ALA A 86 -7.12 14.95 -14.24
CA ALA A 86 -6.39 14.76 -15.49
C ALA A 86 -6.89 13.54 -16.28
N LEU A 87 -7.21 12.42 -15.60
CA LEU A 87 -7.80 11.23 -16.21
C LEU A 87 -9.20 11.51 -16.76
N MET A 88 -10.01 12.33 -16.08
CA MET A 88 -11.34 12.73 -16.56
C MET A 88 -11.25 13.55 -17.86
N LEU A 89 -10.29 14.47 -17.93
CA LEU A 89 -10.15 15.41 -19.05
C LEU A 89 -9.32 14.85 -20.21
N TYR A 90 -8.57 13.78 -20.01
CA TYR A 90 -7.70 13.18 -21.04
C TYR A 90 -8.42 12.84 -22.33
N PRO A 91 -9.62 12.22 -22.31
CA PRO A 91 -10.29 11.79 -23.52
C PRO A 91 -10.70 12.92 -24.46
N THR A 92 -10.90 14.12 -23.94
CA THR A 92 -11.54 15.22 -24.66
C THR A 92 -10.70 16.47 -24.79
N HIS A 93 -9.83 16.76 -23.83
CA HIS A 93 -9.20 18.07 -23.70
C HIS A 93 -7.69 18.05 -23.41
N LEU A 94 -7.16 16.96 -22.86
CA LEU A 94 -5.78 16.89 -22.42
C LEU A 94 -4.98 15.83 -23.18
N GLY A 95 -3.76 16.18 -23.60
CA GLY A 95 -2.82 15.21 -24.18
C GLY A 95 -2.10 14.37 -23.12
N ALA A 96 -1.42 13.30 -23.56
CA ALA A 96 -0.65 12.37 -22.71
C ALA A 96 0.33 13.06 -21.75
N GLY A 97 0.95 14.18 -22.16
CA GLY A 97 1.88 14.94 -21.33
C GLY A 97 1.26 15.47 -20.04
N TRP A 98 0.00 15.87 -20.05
CA TRP A 98 -0.70 16.33 -18.86
C TRP A 98 -1.01 15.18 -17.87
N VAL A 99 -1.33 14.00 -18.41
CA VAL A 99 -1.52 12.79 -17.59
C VAL A 99 -0.23 12.43 -16.88
N VAL A 100 0.90 12.44 -17.62
CA VAL A 100 2.23 12.18 -17.03
C VAL A 100 2.60 13.23 -15.98
N ALA A 101 2.37 14.52 -16.26
CA ALA A 101 2.65 15.59 -15.29
C ALA A 101 1.79 15.43 -14.01
N ALA A 102 0.51 15.12 -14.16
CA ALA A 102 -0.39 14.87 -13.03
C ALA A 102 -0.01 13.60 -12.28
N ALA A 103 0.47 12.54 -12.95
CA ALA A 103 0.99 11.34 -12.31
C ALA A 103 2.25 11.65 -11.49
N CYS A 104 3.18 12.46 -11.99
CA CYS A 104 4.35 12.92 -11.22
C CYS A 104 3.93 13.74 -9.99
N LEU A 105 2.97 14.65 -10.12
CA LEU A 105 2.42 15.39 -8.99
C LEU A 105 1.77 14.45 -7.96
N ASN A 106 1.01 13.46 -8.44
CA ASN A 106 0.44 12.43 -7.57
C ASN A 106 1.53 11.61 -6.88
N GLY A 107 2.63 11.29 -7.56
CA GLY A 107 3.79 10.63 -6.96
C GLY A 107 4.39 11.42 -5.80
N ALA A 108 4.62 12.72 -6.00
CA ALA A 108 5.12 13.60 -4.95
C ALA A 108 4.14 13.65 -3.75
N SER A 109 2.86 13.83 -4.01
CA SER A 109 1.81 13.82 -2.99
C SER A 109 1.66 12.45 -2.32
N GLY A 110 1.66 11.37 -3.10
CA GLY A 110 1.54 10.00 -2.61
C GLY A 110 2.66 9.61 -1.66
N GLY A 111 3.90 10.03 -1.95
CA GLY A 111 5.03 9.85 -1.05
C GLY A 111 4.83 10.51 0.32
N LEU A 112 4.24 11.71 0.36
CA LEU A 112 3.90 12.40 1.59
C LEU A 112 2.75 11.75 2.34
N LEU A 113 1.67 11.38 1.63
CA LEU A 113 0.49 10.76 2.25
C LEU A 113 0.84 9.39 2.84
N THR A 114 1.55 8.55 2.07
CA THR A 114 1.97 7.22 2.51
C THR A 114 2.88 7.28 3.73
N SER A 115 3.89 8.16 3.73
CA SER A 115 4.74 8.36 4.90
C SER A 115 3.95 8.86 6.12
N SER A 116 2.96 9.73 5.89
CA SER A 116 2.12 10.28 6.97
C SER A 116 1.23 9.23 7.60
N TYR A 117 0.51 8.42 6.81
CA TYR A 117 -0.35 7.39 7.41
C TYR A 117 0.47 6.26 8.03
N LEU A 118 1.56 5.82 7.41
CA LEU A 118 2.45 4.81 7.99
C LEU A 118 2.99 5.28 9.34
N PHE A 119 3.43 6.52 9.44
CA PHE A 119 3.85 7.11 10.69
C PHE A 119 2.74 7.07 11.76
N LEU A 120 1.53 7.53 11.43
CA LEU A 120 0.41 7.55 12.38
C LEU A 120 0.04 6.15 12.86
N ILE A 121 -0.06 5.17 11.95
CA ILE A 121 -0.47 3.80 12.32
C ILE A 121 0.62 3.02 13.06
N MET A 122 1.87 3.46 13.00
CA MET A 122 2.97 2.90 13.79
C MET A 122 3.10 3.56 15.15
N ALA A 123 2.87 4.88 15.24
CA ALA A 123 3.15 5.70 16.42
C ALA A 123 1.96 5.88 17.37
N LEU A 124 0.72 5.90 16.87
CA LEU A 124 -0.48 6.14 17.69
C LEU A 124 -0.95 4.93 18.52
N PRO A 125 -0.91 3.69 17.98
CA PRO A 125 -1.47 2.55 18.70
C PRO A 125 -0.66 2.21 19.94
N PRO A 126 -1.34 1.98 21.09
CA PRO A 126 -0.66 1.43 22.25
C PRO A 126 -0.19 -0.02 22.00
N PRO A 127 0.86 -0.49 22.67
CA PRO A 127 1.48 -1.79 22.42
C PRO A 127 0.50 -2.97 22.46
N GLU A 128 -0.53 -2.90 23.31
CA GLU A 128 -1.49 -3.98 23.56
C GLU A 128 -2.50 -4.16 22.42
N SER A 129 -2.74 -3.13 21.60
CA SER A 129 -3.73 -3.12 20.51
C SER A 129 -3.16 -2.67 19.18
N LYS A 130 -1.84 -2.76 19.03
CA LYS A 130 -1.13 -2.27 17.84
C LYS A 130 -1.61 -3.00 16.58
N GLY A 131 -1.73 -4.31 16.63
CA GLY A 131 -2.21 -5.11 15.50
C GLY A 131 -3.69 -4.86 15.17
N THR A 132 -4.55 -4.76 16.19
CA THR A 132 -5.99 -4.49 15.99
C THR A 132 -6.24 -3.12 15.39
N LEU A 133 -5.54 -2.07 15.84
CA LEU A 133 -5.69 -0.72 15.28
C LEU A 133 -5.10 -0.60 13.88
N LEU A 134 -4.01 -1.30 13.61
CA LEU A 134 -3.44 -1.42 12.27
C LEU A 134 -4.43 -2.11 11.31
N ALA A 135 -5.07 -3.20 11.77
CA ALA A 135 -6.10 -3.89 11.00
C ALA A 135 -7.33 -3.00 10.73
N LEU A 136 -7.76 -2.23 11.73
CA LEU A 136 -8.86 -1.26 11.57
C LEU A 136 -8.53 -0.22 10.49
N PHE A 137 -7.29 0.29 10.49
CA PHE A 137 -6.83 1.20 9.44
C PHE A 137 -6.93 0.56 8.05
N TRP A 138 -6.39 -0.65 7.85
CA TRP A 138 -6.42 -1.32 6.56
C TRP A 138 -7.83 -1.66 6.09
N CYS A 139 -8.75 -2.01 6.99
CA CYS A 139 -10.16 -2.20 6.63
C CYS A 139 -10.81 -0.92 6.11
N LEU A 140 -10.57 0.20 6.80
CA LEU A 140 -11.08 1.50 6.36
C LEU A 140 -10.43 1.95 5.05
N PHE A 141 -9.12 1.79 4.93
CA PHE A 141 -8.37 2.11 3.71
C PHE A 141 -8.95 1.36 2.50
N ASN A 142 -9.09 0.05 2.61
CA ASN A 142 -9.56 -0.80 1.51
C ASN A 142 -11.06 -0.61 1.21
N SER A 143 -11.87 -0.10 2.17
CA SER A 143 -13.30 0.09 1.94
C SER A 143 -13.60 1.01 0.76
N GLY A 144 -12.77 2.04 0.55
CA GLY A 144 -12.89 2.92 -0.62
C GLY A 144 -12.66 2.18 -1.94
N ALA A 145 -11.66 1.30 -1.98
CA ALA A 145 -11.38 0.48 -3.15
C ALA A 145 -12.49 -0.55 -3.42
N VAL A 146 -13.00 -1.21 -2.36
CA VAL A 146 -14.15 -2.15 -2.49
C VAL A 146 -15.37 -1.44 -3.06
N LEU A 147 -15.77 -0.31 -2.46
CA LEU A 147 -16.96 0.43 -2.88
C LEU A 147 -16.80 0.99 -4.31
N GLY A 148 -15.61 1.50 -4.63
CA GLY A 148 -15.31 2.01 -5.96
C GLY A 148 -15.31 0.90 -7.03
N SER A 149 -14.74 -0.27 -6.74
CA SER A 149 -14.76 -1.43 -7.64
C SER A 149 -16.18 -1.98 -7.85
N LEU A 150 -17.00 -1.98 -6.79
CA LEU A 150 -18.43 -2.32 -6.91
C LEU A 150 -19.22 -1.30 -7.74
N ALA A 151 -18.91 -0.01 -7.59
CA ALA A 151 -19.53 1.04 -8.42
C ALA A 151 -19.15 0.84 -9.90
N GLN A 152 -17.89 0.53 -10.18
CA GLN A 152 -17.41 0.20 -11.52
C GLN A 152 -18.11 -1.06 -12.07
N PHE A 153 -18.21 -2.13 -11.27
CA PHE A 153 -18.98 -3.31 -11.66
C PHE A 153 -20.42 -2.97 -12.03
N ALA A 154 -21.11 -2.20 -11.18
CA ALA A 154 -22.51 -1.82 -11.41
C ALA A 154 -22.69 -0.96 -12.67
N THR A 155 -21.79 0.00 -12.92
CA THR A 155 -21.86 0.86 -14.12
C THR A 155 -21.58 0.09 -15.40
N ASN A 156 -20.67 -0.88 -15.38
CA ASN A 156 -20.33 -1.70 -16.53
C ASN A 156 -21.22 -2.94 -16.71
N TYR A 157 -22.12 -3.19 -15.74
CA TYR A 157 -23.03 -4.35 -15.82
C TYR A 157 -24.03 -4.25 -16.96
N VAL A 158 -24.61 -3.07 -17.17
CA VAL A 158 -25.64 -2.81 -18.20
C VAL A 158 -25.02 -2.33 -19.51
N HIS A 159 -23.94 -1.57 -19.44
CA HIS A 159 -23.27 -1.00 -20.59
C HIS A 159 -21.89 -1.66 -20.73
N ALA A 160 -21.70 -2.41 -21.78
CA ALA A 160 -20.38 -2.99 -22.10
C ALA A 160 -19.32 -1.91 -22.47
N ALA A 161 -19.59 -0.66 -22.14
CA ALA A 161 -18.71 0.48 -22.39
C ALA A 161 -17.55 0.49 -21.39
N ALA A 162 -16.35 0.56 -21.88
CA ALA A 162 -15.09 0.50 -21.14
C ALA A 162 -14.82 1.68 -20.20
N ARG A 163 -15.75 2.61 -20.00
CA ARG A 163 -15.56 3.83 -19.22
C ARG A 163 -16.58 4.01 -18.12
N SER A 164 -16.10 4.42 -16.94
CA SER A 164 -16.96 4.93 -15.87
C SER A 164 -17.72 6.17 -16.36
N SER A 165 -19.01 6.29 -15.98
CA SER A 165 -19.82 7.44 -16.36
C SER A 165 -19.22 8.75 -15.81
N GLU A 166 -19.44 9.89 -16.49
CA GLU A 166 -19.01 11.21 -16.01
C GLU A 166 -19.48 11.48 -14.57
N LEU A 167 -20.71 11.07 -14.25
CA LEU A 167 -21.25 11.20 -12.90
C LEU A 167 -20.43 10.43 -11.87
N THR A 168 -19.97 9.23 -12.18
CA THR A 168 -19.12 8.42 -11.29
C THR A 168 -17.78 9.11 -11.07
N GLN A 169 -17.18 9.67 -12.11
CA GLN A 169 -15.91 10.38 -12.02
C GLN A 169 -16.04 11.66 -11.19
N VAL A 170 -17.10 12.44 -11.39
CA VAL A 170 -17.39 13.65 -10.57
C VAL A 170 -17.63 13.27 -9.11
N ALA A 171 -18.37 12.18 -8.85
CA ALA A 171 -18.58 11.68 -7.50
C ALA A 171 -17.26 11.29 -6.83
N PHE A 172 -16.34 10.62 -7.54
CA PHE A 172 -15.02 10.26 -7.03
C PHE A 172 -14.18 11.52 -6.72
N ALA A 173 -14.18 12.53 -7.58
CA ALA A 173 -13.51 13.79 -7.31
C ALA A 173 -14.08 14.48 -6.05
N GLY A 174 -15.39 14.46 -5.87
CA GLY A 174 -16.07 14.98 -4.66
C GLY A 174 -15.65 14.23 -3.38
N LEU A 175 -15.56 12.90 -3.44
CA LEU A 175 -15.08 12.08 -2.31
C LEU A 175 -13.61 12.39 -1.98
N MET A 176 -12.75 12.57 -2.99
CA MET A 176 -11.36 12.99 -2.78
C MET A 176 -11.26 14.38 -2.14
N CYS A 177 -12.08 15.35 -2.57
CA CYS A 177 -12.17 16.67 -1.95
C CYS A 177 -12.58 16.58 -0.46
N LEU A 178 -13.55 15.73 -0.13
CA LEU A 178 -13.93 15.47 1.25
C LEU A 178 -12.77 14.89 2.05
N GLY A 179 -12.03 13.93 1.48
CA GLY A 179 -10.81 13.37 2.10
C GLY A 179 -9.77 14.46 2.38
N CYS A 180 -9.53 15.38 1.44
CA CYS A 180 -8.65 16.53 1.63
C CYS A 180 -9.12 17.42 2.82
N ALA A 181 -10.40 17.72 2.91
CA ALA A 181 -10.96 18.55 3.97
C ALA A 181 -10.82 17.89 5.36
N LEU A 182 -10.98 16.57 5.45
CA LEU A 182 -10.82 15.83 6.71
C LEU A 182 -9.42 15.90 7.29
N CYS A 183 -8.38 16.21 6.50
CA CYS A 183 -7.01 16.40 7.00
C CYS A 183 -6.92 17.50 8.08
N ALA A 184 -7.82 18.48 8.05
CA ALA A 184 -7.86 19.55 9.06
C ALA A 184 -8.14 19.03 10.49
N LEU A 185 -8.75 17.86 10.63
CA LEU A 185 -9.11 17.24 11.91
C LEU A 185 -7.98 16.38 12.50
N LEU A 186 -6.92 16.07 11.74
CA LEU A 186 -5.81 15.28 12.21
C LEU A 186 -5.09 15.96 13.37
N ARG A 187 -4.55 15.15 14.29
CA ARG A 187 -3.76 15.60 15.43
C ARG A 187 -2.44 14.84 15.48
N PRO A 188 -1.34 15.51 15.89
CA PRO A 188 -0.06 14.84 16.07
C PRO A 188 -0.17 13.78 17.17
N PRO A 189 0.58 12.66 17.08
CA PRO A 189 0.67 11.70 18.16
C PRO A 189 1.26 12.37 19.41
N PRO A 190 0.83 11.96 20.63
CA PRO A 190 1.40 12.45 21.87
C PRO A 190 2.89 12.11 21.89
N ARG A 191 3.73 13.07 22.33
CA ARG A 191 5.16 12.83 22.52
C ARG A 191 5.33 11.79 23.63
N VAL A 192 6.02 10.70 23.35
CA VAL A 192 6.44 9.75 24.40
C VAL A 192 7.56 10.44 25.17
N ARG A 193 7.31 10.76 26.45
CA ARG A 193 8.29 11.36 27.38
C ARG A 193 9.38 10.31 27.61
N GLN A 194 10.59 10.54 27.14
CA GLN A 194 11.73 9.68 27.46
C GLN A 194 11.96 9.71 28.98
N LYS A 195 12.09 8.53 29.58
CA LYS A 195 12.45 8.33 30.98
C LYS A 195 13.95 8.68 31.13
N GLY A 196 14.25 9.96 31.20
CA GLY A 196 15.64 10.46 31.24
C GLY A 196 15.73 11.99 31.14
N ASP A 197 14.68 12.67 30.68
CA ASP A 197 14.61 14.13 30.69
C ASP A 197 14.25 14.62 32.12
N GLY A 198 15.16 14.34 33.05
CA GLY A 198 15.19 14.99 34.34
C GLY A 198 15.50 16.46 34.13
N ALA A 199 14.55 17.31 34.49
CA ALA A 199 14.74 18.71 34.88
C ALA A 199 15.56 19.59 33.92
N ALA A 200 15.17 19.69 32.64
CA ALA A 200 15.55 20.86 31.85
C ALA A 200 14.46 21.15 30.81
N ALA A 201 13.88 22.34 30.98
CA ALA A 201 13.04 23.06 30.00
C ALA A 201 11.52 22.87 30.10
N GLU A 202 10.92 23.45 31.14
CA GLU A 202 9.80 24.37 30.91
C GLU A 202 10.36 25.53 30.07
N GLY A 203 10.23 25.46 28.77
CA GLY A 203 10.69 26.45 27.82
C GLY A 203 10.10 26.17 26.47
N ASP A 204 9.01 26.87 26.20
CA ASP A 204 8.52 27.31 24.91
C ASP A 204 8.78 26.39 23.71
N GLY A 205 7.70 25.86 23.17
CA GLY A 205 7.34 25.38 21.82
C GLY A 205 8.36 25.20 20.68
N ALA A 206 9.64 25.04 20.94
CA ALA A 206 10.61 24.81 19.87
C ALA A 206 10.39 23.43 19.24
N PRO A 207 10.17 23.36 17.91
CA PRO A 207 10.06 22.08 17.22
C PRO A 207 11.36 21.28 17.45
N PRO A 208 11.27 19.96 17.62
CA PRO A 208 12.42 19.12 17.83
C PRO A 208 13.44 19.33 16.69
N LYS A 209 14.70 19.61 17.03
CA LYS A 209 15.79 19.77 16.06
C LYS A 209 15.95 18.48 15.26
N PHE A 210 15.34 18.43 14.09
CA PHE A 210 15.51 17.35 13.15
C PHE A 210 16.91 17.49 12.55
N HIS A 211 17.76 16.52 12.75
CA HIS A 211 19.01 16.44 12.01
C HIS A 211 18.66 16.08 10.57
N GLY A 212 18.59 17.06 9.69
CA GLY A 212 18.13 17.05 8.30
C GLY A 212 18.32 15.74 7.51
N GLY A 213 18.20 15.75 6.20
CA GLY A 213 18.23 14.57 5.31
C GLY A 213 19.29 13.48 5.61
N CYS A 214 20.40 13.82 6.29
CA CYS A 214 21.38 12.84 6.78
C CYS A 214 20.79 11.81 7.76
N GLY A 215 19.82 12.17 8.60
CA GLY A 215 19.19 11.23 9.54
C GLY A 215 18.36 10.17 8.83
N VAL A 216 17.63 10.56 7.78
CA VAL A 216 16.83 9.64 6.98
C VAL A 216 17.70 8.67 6.16
N LEU A 217 18.77 9.19 5.55
CA LEU A 217 19.73 8.36 4.82
C LEU A 217 20.45 7.39 5.75
N ARG A 218 20.84 7.81 6.94
CA ARG A 218 21.46 6.93 7.94
C ARG A 218 20.49 5.80 8.35
N ALA A 219 19.22 6.11 8.55
CA ALA A 219 18.20 5.10 8.85
C ALA A 219 17.97 4.16 7.66
N ALA A 220 17.99 4.66 6.43
CA ALA A 220 17.82 3.85 5.22
C ALA A 220 18.90 2.78 5.05
N VAL A 221 20.13 3.06 5.52
CA VAL A 221 21.25 2.11 5.49
C VAL A 221 21.44 1.36 6.82
N ALA A 222 20.58 1.58 7.81
CA ALA A 222 20.63 0.83 9.06
C ALA A 222 20.39 -0.65 8.80
N PRO A 223 21.16 -1.58 9.40
CA PRO A 223 21.08 -3.02 9.11
C PRO A 223 19.66 -3.59 9.26
N CYS A 224 18.88 -3.14 10.26
CA CYS A 224 17.50 -3.58 10.44
C CYS A 224 16.60 -3.14 9.27
N MET A 225 16.78 -1.91 8.75
CA MET A 225 16.02 -1.41 7.61
C MET A 225 16.44 -2.08 6.31
N LEU A 226 17.75 -2.35 6.11
CA LEU A 226 18.25 -3.07 4.94
C LEU A 226 17.76 -4.51 4.90
N LEU A 227 17.70 -5.20 6.05
CA LEU A 227 17.15 -6.56 6.13
C LEU A 227 15.65 -6.60 5.87
N LEU A 228 14.91 -5.53 6.16
CA LEU A 228 13.48 -5.41 5.87
C LEU A 228 13.18 -4.78 4.51
N ALA A 229 14.16 -4.15 3.85
CA ALA A 229 13.97 -3.48 2.56
C ALA A 229 13.32 -4.37 1.49
N PRO A 230 13.67 -5.67 1.33
CA PRO A 230 12.96 -6.53 0.40
C PRO A 230 11.48 -6.75 0.77
N CYS A 231 11.11 -6.76 2.07
CA CYS A 231 9.70 -6.81 2.48
C CYS A 231 8.97 -5.54 2.07
N PHE A 232 9.61 -4.37 2.22
CA PHE A 232 9.04 -3.10 1.81
C PHE A 232 8.84 -3.07 0.29
N ALA A 233 9.86 -3.44 -0.49
CA ALA A 233 9.78 -3.50 -1.93
C ALA A 233 8.74 -4.51 -2.43
N ALA A 234 8.62 -5.67 -1.79
CA ALA A 234 7.64 -6.69 -2.12
C ALA A 234 6.19 -6.25 -1.84
N SER A 235 5.99 -5.33 -0.87
CA SER A 235 4.68 -4.81 -0.51
C SER A 235 4.10 -3.96 -1.64
N GLY A 236 3.31 -4.55 -2.53
CA GLY A 236 2.73 -3.92 -3.72
C GLY A 236 3.49 -4.17 -5.02
N PHE A 237 4.64 -4.85 -5.02
CA PHE A 237 5.32 -5.25 -6.26
C PHE A 237 4.42 -6.12 -7.15
N GLY A 238 3.60 -6.98 -6.54
CA GLY A 238 2.65 -7.86 -7.22
C GLY A 238 1.56 -7.14 -8.00
N PHE A 239 1.21 -5.90 -7.67
CA PHE A 239 0.06 -5.19 -8.25
C PHE A 239 0.16 -5.03 -9.77
N SER A 240 1.34 -4.76 -10.33
CA SER A 240 1.53 -4.68 -11.78
C SER A 240 1.14 -5.98 -12.49
N PHE A 241 1.51 -7.12 -11.92
CA PHE A 241 1.11 -8.43 -12.45
C PHE A 241 -0.38 -8.71 -12.20
N GLN A 242 -0.85 -8.52 -10.99
CA GLN A 242 -2.22 -8.86 -10.56
C GLN A 242 -3.27 -8.04 -11.32
N PHE A 243 -3.10 -6.74 -11.39
CA PHE A 243 -4.03 -5.84 -12.06
C PHE A 243 -3.75 -5.76 -13.57
N GLY A 244 -2.49 -5.52 -13.97
CA GLY A 244 -2.12 -5.30 -15.37
C GLY A 244 -2.08 -6.58 -16.21
N CYS A 245 -1.29 -7.58 -15.78
CA CYS A 245 -1.11 -8.80 -16.58
C CYS A 245 -2.27 -9.80 -16.44
N PHE A 246 -2.88 -9.89 -15.25
CA PHE A 246 -3.89 -10.90 -14.96
C PHE A 246 -5.30 -10.34 -15.13
N ASN A 247 -5.73 -9.39 -14.29
CA ASN A 247 -7.11 -8.95 -14.26
C ASN A 247 -7.53 -8.24 -15.55
N THR A 248 -6.76 -7.25 -15.98
CA THR A 248 -7.07 -6.46 -17.19
C THR A 248 -7.03 -7.30 -18.46
N ARG A 249 -6.12 -8.27 -18.55
CA ARG A 249 -5.91 -9.05 -19.76
C ARG A 249 -6.89 -10.21 -19.92
N LEU A 250 -7.30 -10.82 -18.80
CA LEU A 250 -8.13 -12.03 -18.83
C LEU A 250 -9.63 -11.77 -18.77
N PHE A 251 -10.05 -10.61 -18.27
CA PHE A 251 -11.44 -10.41 -17.93
C PHE A 251 -12.07 -9.18 -18.59
N THR A 252 -13.39 -9.27 -18.81
CA THR A 252 -14.18 -8.12 -19.27
C THR A 252 -14.19 -7.01 -18.20
N PRO A 253 -14.39 -5.72 -18.57
CA PRO A 253 -14.35 -4.61 -17.63
C PRO A 253 -15.29 -4.76 -16.42
N ARG A 254 -16.50 -5.35 -16.63
CA ARG A 254 -17.42 -5.62 -15.52
C ARG A 254 -16.88 -6.70 -14.57
N THR A 255 -16.27 -7.75 -15.12
CA THR A 255 -15.68 -8.82 -14.33
C THR A 255 -14.44 -8.34 -13.57
N GLN A 256 -13.64 -7.45 -14.17
CA GLN A 256 -12.52 -6.80 -13.50
C GLN A 256 -12.96 -6.08 -12.22
N GLY A 257 -14.03 -5.27 -12.29
CA GLY A 257 -14.57 -4.57 -11.12
C GLY A 257 -15.02 -5.53 -10.01
N LEU A 258 -15.65 -6.64 -10.35
CA LEU A 258 -16.06 -7.65 -9.37
C LEU A 258 -14.85 -8.37 -8.75
N ASN A 259 -13.86 -8.72 -9.55
CA ASN A 259 -12.62 -9.34 -9.08
C ASN A 259 -11.88 -8.41 -8.11
N ASP A 260 -11.75 -7.12 -8.45
CA ASP A 260 -11.10 -6.12 -7.62
C ASP A 260 -11.84 -5.91 -6.29
N ALA A 261 -13.17 -5.88 -6.31
CA ALA A 261 -13.96 -5.80 -5.08
C ALA A 261 -13.67 -6.99 -4.14
N CYS A 262 -13.62 -8.21 -4.70
CA CYS A 262 -13.28 -9.41 -3.93
C CYS A 262 -11.83 -9.40 -3.42
N PHE A 263 -10.88 -8.92 -4.22
CA PHE A 263 -9.48 -8.78 -3.85
C PHE A 263 -9.32 -7.84 -2.62
N TRP A 264 -9.89 -6.64 -2.68
CA TRP A 264 -9.81 -5.66 -1.59
C TRP A 264 -10.58 -6.08 -0.34
N ALA A 265 -11.70 -6.79 -0.52
CA ALA A 265 -12.45 -7.38 0.60
C ALA A 265 -11.64 -8.50 1.29
N ALA A 266 -10.96 -9.36 0.53
CA ALA A 266 -10.07 -10.38 1.06
C ALA A 266 -8.90 -9.75 1.83
N GLN A 267 -8.32 -8.67 1.34
CA GLN A 267 -7.30 -7.90 2.06
C GLN A 267 -7.83 -7.39 3.41
N SER A 268 -9.01 -6.81 3.45
CA SER A 268 -9.62 -6.29 4.68
C SER A 268 -9.83 -7.38 5.71
N LEU A 269 -10.40 -8.51 5.30
CA LEU A 269 -10.63 -9.66 6.18
C LEU A 269 -9.31 -10.21 6.75
N THR A 270 -8.31 -10.35 5.90
CA THR A 270 -6.99 -10.87 6.32
C THR A 270 -6.30 -9.91 7.29
N ALA A 271 -6.35 -8.60 7.04
CA ALA A 271 -5.78 -7.61 7.96
C ALA A 271 -6.39 -7.75 9.37
N LEU A 272 -7.72 -7.99 9.48
CA LEU A 272 -8.38 -8.23 10.77
C LEU A 272 -7.88 -9.50 11.47
N LEU A 273 -7.72 -10.59 10.74
CA LEU A 273 -7.26 -11.87 11.29
C LEU A 273 -5.80 -11.77 11.76
N VAL A 274 -4.92 -11.22 10.90
CA VAL A 274 -3.50 -11.04 11.21
C VAL A 274 -3.30 -10.05 12.35
N GLY A 275 -4.00 -8.91 12.34
CA GLY A 275 -3.91 -7.92 13.40
C GLY A 275 -4.26 -8.47 14.76
N ARG A 276 -5.36 -9.24 14.86
CA ARG A 276 -5.73 -9.92 16.13
C ARG A 276 -4.70 -10.97 16.57
N ALA A 277 -4.16 -11.74 15.64
CA ALA A 277 -3.13 -12.73 15.94
C ALA A 277 -1.83 -12.07 16.46
N LEU A 278 -1.48 -10.89 15.91
CA LEU A 278 -0.31 -10.13 16.31
C LEU A 278 -0.46 -9.46 17.70
N ASP A 279 -1.67 -9.22 18.21
CA ASP A 279 -1.91 -8.66 19.55
C ASP A 279 -1.96 -9.71 20.67
N SER A 280 -1.72 -10.99 20.36
CA SER A 280 -1.77 -12.05 21.38
C SER A 280 -0.75 -11.83 22.50
N ALA A 281 -1.23 -11.47 23.71
CA ALA A 281 -0.39 -11.25 24.89
C ALA A 281 0.32 -12.51 25.41
N ARG A 282 -0.13 -13.71 24.97
CA ARG A 282 0.42 -15.00 25.43
C ARG A 282 1.80 -15.34 24.86
N ARG A 283 2.25 -14.62 23.81
CA ARG A 283 3.50 -14.92 23.07
C ARG A 283 4.41 -13.71 23.05
N SER A 284 5.72 -13.95 23.12
CA SER A 284 6.73 -12.89 22.93
C SER A 284 6.63 -12.25 21.55
N VAL A 285 7.10 -11.00 21.41
CA VAL A 285 7.18 -10.28 20.13
C VAL A 285 7.92 -11.13 19.10
N ARG A 286 9.07 -11.71 19.48
CA ARG A 286 9.86 -12.62 18.63
C ARG A 286 9.03 -13.79 18.12
N THR A 287 8.31 -14.48 19.00
CA THR A 287 7.49 -15.63 18.61
C THR A 287 6.37 -15.23 17.65
N ARG A 288 5.70 -14.10 17.92
CA ARG A 288 4.65 -13.57 17.02
C ARG A 288 5.21 -13.19 15.66
N ALA A 289 6.39 -12.54 15.62
CA ALA A 289 7.07 -12.19 14.38
C ALA A 289 7.41 -13.45 13.55
N LEU A 290 8.07 -14.44 14.14
CA LEU A 290 8.49 -15.66 13.43
C LEU A 290 7.30 -16.51 12.96
N LEU A 291 6.26 -16.65 13.79
CA LEU A 291 5.03 -17.36 13.38
C LEU A 291 4.28 -16.60 12.28
N GLY A 292 4.22 -15.26 12.38
CA GLY A 292 3.64 -14.43 11.34
C GLY A 292 4.39 -14.55 10.01
N LEU A 293 5.73 -14.52 10.05
CA LEU A 293 6.57 -14.71 8.86
C LEU A 293 6.41 -16.09 8.24
N ALA A 294 6.34 -17.14 9.06
CA ALA A 294 6.10 -18.50 8.57
C ALA A 294 4.71 -18.66 7.93
N ALA A 295 3.67 -18.13 8.57
CA ALA A 295 2.31 -18.13 8.01
C ALA A 295 2.22 -17.31 6.72
N CYS A 296 2.83 -16.13 6.69
CA CYS A 296 2.91 -15.29 5.49
C CYS A 296 3.65 -16.03 4.36
N GLY A 297 4.76 -16.71 4.68
CA GLY A 297 5.52 -17.51 3.72
C GLY A 297 4.70 -18.64 3.10
N LEU A 298 3.91 -19.34 3.91
CA LEU A 298 3.01 -20.40 3.42
C LEU A 298 1.96 -19.84 2.46
N VAL A 299 1.29 -18.76 2.86
CA VAL A 299 0.22 -18.13 2.06
C VAL A 299 0.78 -17.57 0.75
N MET A 300 1.91 -16.86 0.81
CA MET A 300 2.57 -16.30 -0.37
C MET A 300 3.06 -17.39 -1.32
N SER A 301 3.64 -18.48 -0.81
CA SER A 301 4.08 -19.61 -1.63
C SER A 301 2.89 -20.27 -2.35
N ALA A 302 1.76 -20.44 -1.67
CA ALA A 302 0.54 -20.97 -2.28
C ALA A 302 0.00 -20.02 -3.35
N ALA A 303 -0.09 -18.72 -3.07
CA ALA A 303 -0.63 -17.72 -3.98
C ALA A 303 0.23 -17.56 -5.25
N TRP A 304 1.54 -17.43 -5.13
CA TRP A 304 2.43 -17.28 -6.28
C TRP A 304 2.72 -18.60 -6.98
N GLY A 305 2.68 -19.74 -6.27
CA GLY A 305 2.70 -21.07 -6.89
C GLY A 305 1.48 -21.32 -7.79
N ALA A 306 0.28 -20.95 -7.31
CA ALA A 306 -0.94 -20.97 -8.13
C ALA A 306 -0.84 -20.05 -9.35
N ALA A 307 -0.24 -18.86 -9.19
CA ALA A 307 0.01 -17.92 -10.29
C ALA A 307 0.86 -18.55 -11.40
N LEU A 308 1.98 -19.19 -11.04
CA LEU A 308 2.87 -19.83 -12.02
C LEU A 308 2.17 -20.98 -12.78
N ILE A 309 1.34 -21.75 -12.08
CA ILE A 309 0.53 -22.80 -12.70
C ILE A 309 -0.50 -22.18 -13.67
N ALA A 310 -1.18 -21.11 -13.24
CA ALA A 310 -2.18 -20.43 -14.06
C ALA A 310 -1.57 -19.81 -15.32
N VAL A 311 -0.42 -19.15 -15.19
CA VAL A 311 0.32 -18.57 -16.34
C VAL A 311 0.59 -19.65 -17.41
N GLY A 312 1.07 -20.82 -16.97
CA GLY A 312 1.34 -21.94 -17.88
C GLY A 312 0.06 -22.52 -18.51
N ARG A 313 -1.00 -22.73 -17.71
CA ARG A 313 -2.26 -23.32 -18.18
C ARG A 313 -3.02 -22.39 -19.15
N LEU A 314 -3.04 -21.10 -18.86
CA LEU A 314 -3.75 -20.10 -19.65
C LEU A 314 -2.90 -19.57 -20.82
N GLY A 315 -1.65 -20.01 -20.95
CA GLY A 315 -0.75 -19.55 -22.01
C GLY A 315 -0.52 -18.04 -22.01
N LEU A 316 -0.42 -17.41 -20.82
CA LEU A 316 -0.30 -15.97 -20.70
C LEU A 316 0.99 -15.40 -21.34
N ASP A 317 2.00 -16.23 -21.54
CA ASP A 317 3.24 -15.83 -22.25
C ASP A 317 3.05 -15.79 -23.76
N ASN A 318 1.95 -16.27 -24.31
CA ASN A 318 1.68 -16.24 -25.74
C ASN A 318 1.45 -14.80 -26.21
N THR A 319 1.91 -14.46 -27.42
CA THR A 319 1.78 -13.12 -28.01
C THR A 319 0.36 -12.78 -28.43
N THR A 320 -0.52 -13.79 -28.60
CA THR A 320 -1.94 -13.58 -28.90
C THR A 320 -2.71 -13.20 -27.64
N ALA A 321 -3.49 -12.12 -27.71
CA ALA A 321 -4.37 -11.75 -26.60
C ALA A 321 -5.43 -12.83 -26.38
N PRO A 322 -5.63 -13.31 -25.15
CA PRO A 322 -6.75 -14.19 -24.86
C PRO A 322 -8.08 -13.44 -25.06
N VAL A 323 -9.13 -14.18 -25.41
CA VAL A 323 -10.48 -13.60 -25.42
C VAL A 323 -10.87 -13.29 -23.97
N PRO A 324 -11.27 -12.03 -23.66
CA PRO A 324 -11.63 -11.66 -22.30
C PRO A 324 -12.80 -12.49 -21.77
N MET A 325 -12.57 -13.13 -20.62
CA MET A 325 -13.56 -13.95 -19.92
C MET A 325 -14.55 -13.07 -19.16
N ASP A 326 -15.81 -13.44 -19.20
CA ASP A 326 -16.83 -12.83 -18.36
C ASP A 326 -17.17 -13.73 -17.16
N PHE A 327 -17.64 -13.12 -16.06
CA PHE A 327 -18.07 -13.87 -14.89
C PHE A 327 -19.34 -14.71 -15.14
N LEU A 328 -20.14 -14.34 -16.16
CA LEU A 328 -21.32 -15.11 -16.60
C LEU A 328 -21.05 -15.81 -17.92
N GLU A 329 -21.28 -17.09 -17.94
CA GLU A 329 -21.34 -17.92 -19.13
C GLU A 329 -22.74 -18.52 -19.25
N HIS A 330 -23.41 -18.23 -20.37
CA HIS A 330 -24.82 -18.66 -20.58
C HIS A 330 -25.76 -18.27 -19.42
N GLY A 331 -25.53 -17.08 -18.78
CA GLY A 331 -26.35 -16.59 -17.68
C GLY A 331 -26.08 -17.24 -16.31
N ARG A 332 -25.01 -18.03 -16.18
CA ARG A 332 -24.57 -18.66 -14.93
C ARG A 332 -23.10 -18.31 -14.64
N PRO A 333 -22.68 -18.27 -13.37
CA PRO A 333 -21.27 -18.07 -13.04
C PRO A 333 -20.40 -19.12 -13.74
N SER A 334 -19.38 -18.67 -14.48
CA SER A 334 -18.43 -19.55 -15.15
C SER A 334 -17.59 -20.30 -14.11
N PRO A 335 -17.51 -21.66 -14.15
CA PRO A 335 -16.68 -22.42 -13.21
C PRO A 335 -15.20 -22.05 -13.30
N GLU A 336 -14.72 -21.73 -14.50
CA GLU A 336 -13.34 -21.31 -14.72
C GLU A 336 -13.08 -19.95 -14.04
N TRP A 337 -13.99 -18.98 -14.22
CA TRP A 337 -13.91 -17.69 -13.54
C TRP A 337 -13.91 -17.85 -12.02
N VAL A 338 -14.77 -18.71 -11.45
CA VAL A 338 -14.81 -18.95 -9.99
C VAL A 338 -13.46 -19.41 -9.46
N GLY A 339 -12.78 -20.32 -10.17
CA GLY A 339 -11.44 -20.79 -9.82
C GLY A 339 -10.40 -19.66 -9.85
N LEU A 340 -10.43 -18.84 -10.92
CA LEU A 340 -9.52 -17.70 -11.09
C LEU A 340 -9.81 -16.57 -10.10
N LEU A 341 -11.09 -16.30 -9.75
CA LEU A 341 -11.48 -15.38 -8.70
C LEU A 341 -10.94 -15.81 -7.34
N GLY A 342 -11.01 -17.13 -7.03
CA GLY A 342 -10.43 -17.68 -5.80
C GLY A 342 -8.93 -17.42 -5.70
N MET A 343 -8.20 -17.62 -6.80
CA MET A 343 -6.77 -17.32 -6.87
C MET A 343 -6.50 -15.81 -6.74
N TYR A 344 -7.27 -14.97 -7.44
CA TYR A 344 -7.12 -13.50 -7.39
C TYR A 344 -7.40 -12.95 -5.99
N SER A 345 -8.45 -13.42 -5.34
CA SER A 345 -8.74 -13.09 -3.92
C SER A 345 -7.65 -13.63 -2.98
N GLY A 346 -7.06 -14.77 -3.30
CA GLY A 346 -5.92 -15.35 -2.60
C GLY A 346 -4.69 -14.44 -2.62
N TRP A 347 -4.43 -13.72 -3.72
CA TRP A 347 -3.39 -12.67 -3.74
C TRP A 347 -3.73 -11.51 -2.80
N GLY A 348 -4.99 -11.05 -2.79
CA GLY A 348 -5.43 -10.02 -1.84
C GLY A 348 -5.18 -10.43 -0.39
N LEU A 349 -5.48 -11.69 -0.05
CA LEU A 349 -5.20 -12.28 1.25
C LEU A 349 -3.69 -12.28 1.55
N ALA A 350 -2.86 -12.71 0.60
CA ALA A 350 -1.42 -12.82 0.75
C ALA A 350 -0.76 -11.43 0.93
N ASP A 351 -1.14 -10.47 0.10
CA ASP A 351 -0.61 -9.10 0.14
C ASP A 351 -0.96 -8.40 1.47
N ALA A 352 -2.20 -8.57 1.98
CA ALA A 352 -2.57 -8.05 3.29
C ALA A 352 -1.79 -8.69 4.43
N CYS A 353 -1.50 -9.99 4.34
CA CYS A 353 -0.68 -10.69 5.31
C CYS A 353 0.73 -10.07 5.37
N LEU A 354 1.39 -9.90 4.21
CA LEU A 354 2.72 -9.30 4.12
C LEU A 354 2.72 -7.85 4.62
N LEU A 355 1.79 -7.03 4.12
CA LEU A 355 1.76 -5.59 4.42
C LEU A 355 1.45 -5.33 5.90
N THR A 356 0.45 -6.02 6.48
CA THR A 356 0.08 -5.87 7.89
C THR A 356 1.21 -6.34 8.80
N LEU A 357 1.79 -7.51 8.49
CA LEU A 357 2.90 -8.06 9.25
C LEU A 357 4.12 -7.14 9.18
N THR A 358 4.54 -6.70 8.00
CA THR A 358 5.72 -5.86 7.80
C THR A 358 5.57 -4.52 8.53
N THR A 359 4.40 -3.88 8.43
CA THR A 359 4.11 -2.63 9.16
C THR A 359 4.18 -2.85 10.68
N TRP A 360 3.62 -3.97 11.16
CA TRP A 360 3.71 -4.33 12.58
C TRP A 360 5.16 -4.60 13.02
N LEU A 361 5.95 -5.30 12.21
CA LEU A 361 7.38 -5.58 12.49
C LEU A 361 8.18 -4.29 12.66
N VAL A 362 8.02 -3.33 11.72
CA VAL A 362 8.70 -2.02 11.81
C VAL A 362 8.28 -1.27 13.07
N ALA A 363 6.98 -1.30 13.41
CA ALA A 363 6.46 -0.65 14.60
C ALA A 363 6.92 -1.30 15.93
N GLN A 364 7.60 -2.46 15.89
CA GLN A 364 8.24 -3.09 17.06
C GLN A 364 9.73 -2.69 17.19
N LEU A 365 10.34 -2.05 16.19
CA LEU A 365 11.76 -1.74 16.21
C LEU A 365 12.10 -0.57 17.14
N ASP A 366 11.16 0.36 17.34
CA ASP A 366 11.37 1.53 18.18
C ASP A 366 10.04 2.02 18.79
N THR A 367 10.14 2.84 19.83
CA THR A 367 9.01 3.52 20.47
C THR A 367 9.08 5.03 20.32
N ASP A 368 10.23 5.57 19.89
CA ASP A 368 10.39 7.00 19.64
C ASP A 368 9.64 7.43 18.38
N THR A 369 8.78 8.44 18.53
CA THR A 369 7.94 8.93 17.42
C THR A 369 8.75 9.54 16.28
N ARG A 370 9.95 10.08 16.54
CA ARG A 370 10.82 10.59 15.48
C ARG A 370 11.40 9.45 14.65
N THR A 371 11.95 8.45 15.34
CA THR A 371 12.51 7.26 14.70
C THR A 371 11.44 6.57 13.86
N LEU A 372 10.22 6.40 14.41
CA LEU A 372 9.11 5.81 13.67
C LEU A 372 8.70 6.63 12.44
N SER A 373 8.77 7.97 12.49
CA SER A 373 8.48 8.79 11.30
C SER A 373 9.51 8.59 10.19
N VAL A 374 10.77 8.42 10.55
CA VAL A 374 11.85 8.11 9.62
C VAL A 374 11.70 6.70 9.06
N TYR A 375 11.41 5.71 9.91
CA TYR A 375 11.20 4.33 9.48
C TYR A 375 10.00 4.20 8.54
N ALA A 376 8.89 4.91 8.80
CA ALA A 376 7.74 4.98 7.91
C ALA A 376 8.12 5.51 6.52
N SER A 377 8.99 6.53 6.48
CA SER A 377 9.44 7.14 5.24
C SER A 377 10.42 6.23 4.46
N VAL A 378 11.30 5.52 5.16
CA VAL A 378 12.19 4.52 4.55
C VAL A 378 11.37 3.35 4.00
N PHE A 379 10.36 2.88 4.76
CA PHE A 379 9.41 1.87 4.28
C PHE A 379 8.75 2.33 2.97
N ASN A 380 8.14 3.52 2.97
CA ASN A 380 7.48 4.07 1.79
C ASN A 380 8.43 4.20 0.58
N ALA A 381 9.66 4.68 0.80
CA ALA A 381 10.63 4.82 -0.28
C ALA A 381 11.00 3.49 -0.93
N TRP A 382 11.29 2.44 -0.14
CA TRP A 382 11.57 1.11 -0.67
C TRP A 382 10.34 0.45 -1.32
N GLN A 383 9.14 0.65 -0.76
CA GLN A 383 7.89 0.21 -1.39
C GLN A 383 7.71 0.87 -2.75
N ALA A 384 7.94 2.19 -2.83
CA ALA A 384 7.87 2.94 -4.09
C ALA A 384 8.92 2.47 -5.12
N VAL A 385 10.16 2.14 -4.68
CA VAL A 385 11.17 1.50 -5.55
C VAL A 385 10.62 0.20 -6.15
N GLY A 386 10.09 -0.67 -5.30
CA GLY A 386 9.51 -1.94 -5.75
C GLY A 386 8.39 -1.74 -6.77
N GLN A 387 7.45 -0.85 -6.47
CA GLN A 387 6.32 -0.56 -7.35
C GLN A 387 6.76 0.12 -8.66
N ALA A 388 7.70 1.07 -8.63
CA ALA A 388 8.24 1.70 -9.83
C ALA A 388 8.87 0.65 -10.77
N VAL A 389 9.68 -0.26 -10.23
CA VAL A 389 10.29 -1.35 -11.00
C VAL A 389 9.21 -2.28 -11.56
N ALA A 390 8.25 -2.70 -10.75
CA ALA A 390 7.19 -3.61 -11.19
C ALA A 390 6.35 -3.04 -12.33
N TRP A 391 5.94 -1.77 -12.23
CA TRP A 391 5.17 -1.10 -13.27
C TRP A 391 6.01 -0.79 -14.51
N ALA A 392 7.30 -0.50 -14.36
CA ALA A 392 8.22 -0.35 -15.49
C ALA A 392 8.41 -1.66 -16.26
N LEU A 393 8.45 -2.81 -15.56
CA LEU A 393 8.49 -4.14 -16.19
C LEU A 393 7.20 -4.45 -16.97
N GLY A 394 6.06 -3.95 -16.50
CA GLY A 394 4.76 -4.11 -17.16
C GLY A 394 4.44 -3.04 -18.22
N ALA A 395 5.27 -1.98 -18.35
CA ALA A 395 4.98 -0.84 -19.22
C ALA A 395 5.08 -1.14 -20.72
N ARG A 396 5.82 -2.18 -21.11
CA ARG A 396 5.86 -2.61 -22.52
C ARG A 396 4.74 -3.59 -22.79
N SER A 397 4.02 -3.38 -23.88
CA SER A 397 3.11 -4.38 -24.40
C SER A 397 3.90 -5.67 -24.63
N TRP A 398 3.46 -6.77 -24.05
CA TRP A 398 4.11 -8.09 -24.20
C TRP A 398 4.09 -8.63 -25.64
N GLN A 399 3.42 -7.94 -26.55
CA GLN A 399 3.50 -8.14 -28.00
C GLN A 399 4.76 -7.49 -28.60
N GLU A 400 5.40 -6.57 -27.87
CA GLU A 400 6.59 -5.90 -28.33
C GLU A 400 7.86 -6.71 -28.04
N SER A 401 8.82 -6.59 -28.92
CA SER A 401 10.16 -7.15 -28.74
C SER A 401 10.80 -6.59 -27.46
N GLY A 402 11.18 -7.49 -26.56
CA GLY A 402 11.81 -7.16 -25.27
C GLY A 402 10.84 -6.92 -24.10
N ALA A 403 9.56 -7.21 -24.23
CA ALA A 403 8.63 -7.25 -23.10
C ALA A 403 8.99 -8.39 -22.12
N VAL A 404 8.79 -8.14 -20.83
CA VAL A 404 9.01 -9.18 -19.80
C VAL A 404 7.77 -10.07 -19.74
N PRO A 405 7.89 -11.39 -20.02
CA PRO A 405 6.74 -12.27 -20.07
C PRO A 405 6.11 -12.43 -18.67
N PRO A 406 4.78 -12.68 -18.59
CA PRO A 406 4.06 -12.89 -17.34
C PRO A 406 4.67 -13.93 -16.41
N SER A 407 5.19 -15.03 -16.96
CA SER A 407 5.89 -16.06 -16.18
C SER A 407 7.16 -15.53 -15.50
N ALA A 408 7.91 -14.66 -16.17
CA ALA A 408 9.09 -14.03 -15.59
C ALA A 408 8.71 -13.05 -14.48
N GLN A 409 7.66 -12.23 -14.70
CA GLN A 409 7.14 -11.32 -13.67
C GLN A 409 6.68 -12.10 -12.42
N ALA A 410 5.96 -13.21 -12.58
CA ALA A 410 5.52 -14.07 -11.47
C ALA A 410 6.72 -14.69 -10.73
N ARG A 411 7.76 -15.15 -11.45
CA ARG A 411 8.99 -15.67 -10.82
C ARG A 411 9.75 -14.60 -10.05
N VAL A 412 9.86 -13.39 -10.57
CA VAL A 412 10.50 -12.26 -9.88
C VAL A 412 9.75 -11.94 -8.58
N ASN A 413 8.41 -11.88 -8.61
CA ASN A 413 7.59 -11.70 -7.42
C ASN A 413 7.85 -12.78 -6.36
N ALA A 414 7.76 -14.06 -6.76
CA ALA A 414 7.98 -15.18 -5.85
C ALA A 414 9.39 -15.15 -5.23
N SER A 415 10.43 -14.85 -6.03
CA SER A 415 11.81 -14.78 -5.57
C SER A 415 12.04 -13.61 -4.61
N LEU A 416 11.52 -12.43 -4.93
CA LEU A 416 11.61 -11.25 -4.06
C LEU A 416 10.97 -11.51 -2.69
N ILE A 417 9.79 -12.12 -2.68
CA ILE A 417 9.08 -12.47 -1.44
C ILE A 417 9.86 -13.51 -0.63
N ALA A 418 10.41 -14.54 -1.27
CA ALA A 418 11.20 -15.54 -0.58
C ALA A 418 12.43 -14.92 0.11
N VAL A 419 13.19 -14.07 -0.59
CA VAL A 419 14.31 -13.32 -0.03
C VAL A 419 13.85 -12.42 1.12
N ALA A 420 12.75 -11.69 0.94
CA ALA A 420 12.18 -10.79 1.93
C ALA A 420 11.87 -11.50 3.25
N LEU A 421 11.17 -12.62 3.19
CA LEU A 421 10.76 -13.38 4.38
C LEU A 421 11.95 -14.03 5.09
N VAL A 422 12.94 -14.53 4.35
CA VAL A 422 14.18 -15.12 4.93
C VAL A 422 14.96 -14.05 5.68
N LEU A 423 15.17 -12.87 5.09
CA LEU A 423 15.94 -11.79 5.73
C LEU A 423 15.19 -11.21 6.94
N ALA A 424 13.88 -11.03 6.86
CA ALA A 424 13.06 -10.62 7.99
C ALA A 424 13.10 -11.67 9.14
N ALA A 425 13.02 -12.95 8.81
CA ALA A 425 13.13 -14.03 9.79
C ALA A 425 14.52 -14.04 10.45
N ALA A 426 15.59 -13.83 9.70
CA ALA A 426 16.95 -13.75 10.24
C ALA A 426 17.12 -12.57 11.22
N LEU A 427 16.50 -11.41 10.92
CA LEU A 427 16.49 -10.26 11.83
C LEU A 427 15.81 -10.60 13.16
N PHE A 428 14.59 -11.12 13.12
CA PHE A 428 13.80 -11.38 14.32
C PHE A 428 14.24 -12.66 15.08
N ALA A 429 14.93 -13.60 14.41
CA ALA A 429 15.53 -14.76 15.07
C ALA A 429 16.70 -14.37 15.99
N ARG A 430 17.40 -13.28 15.69
CA ARG A 430 18.50 -12.75 16.51
C ARG A 430 18.02 -11.84 17.64
N ALA A 431 16.76 -11.38 17.58
CA ALA A 431 16.20 -10.52 18.60
C ALA A 431 16.18 -11.22 19.98
N PRO A 432 16.51 -10.52 21.09
CA PRO A 432 16.46 -11.08 22.43
C PRO A 432 15.07 -11.63 22.76
N ARG A 433 15.01 -12.67 23.60
CA ARG A 433 13.74 -13.30 24.04
C ARG A 433 12.94 -12.46 25.04
N ALA A 434 13.41 -11.25 25.39
CA ALA A 434 12.79 -10.42 26.43
C ALA A 434 11.30 -10.19 26.18
N THR A 435 10.53 -10.42 27.22
CA THR A 435 9.09 -10.16 27.30
C THR A 435 8.83 -8.66 27.28
N ALA A 436 7.93 -8.24 26.44
CA ALA A 436 7.04 -7.07 26.54
C ALA A 436 7.59 -5.64 26.54
N HIS A 437 8.85 -5.31 26.43
CA HIS A 437 9.32 -3.95 26.12
C HIS A 437 10.68 -4.02 25.46
N TYR A 438 10.68 -3.96 24.14
CA TYR A 438 11.90 -3.80 23.38
C TYR A 438 12.33 -2.32 23.44
N SER A 439 13.11 -1.98 24.44
CA SER A 439 13.72 -0.65 24.62
C SER A 439 15.26 -0.71 24.52
N ALA A 440 15.79 -1.72 23.81
CA ALA A 440 17.22 -1.75 23.52
C ALA A 440 17.42 -1.64 22.00
N PRO A 441 18.33 -0.77 21.50
CA PRO A 441 18.69 -0.74 20.09
C PRO A 441 19.18 -2.12 19.67
N LEU A 442 18.64 -2.64 18.55
CA LEU A 442 18.94 -3.98 18.01
C LEU A 442 20.39 -4.18 17.62
N LEU A 443 21.20 -3.12 17.67
CA LEU A 443 22.64 -3.16 17.44
C LEU A 443 23.29 -2.22 18.46
N GLY A 444 23.84 -2.78 19.52
CA GLY A 444 24.84 -2.09 20.34
C GLY A 444 25.88 -1.50 19.42
N ALA A 445 26.20 -0.25 19.65
CA ALA A 445 27.43 0.32 19.17
C ALA A 445 28.58 -0.49 19.75
N GLU A 446 29.12 -1.42 18.99
CA GLU A 446 30.49 -1.82 19.16
C GLU A 446 31.30 -0.85 18.30
N THR A 447 32.04 -0.03 19.03
CA THR A 447 33.16 0.90 18.75
C THR A 447 33.67 0.93 17.31
#